data_f040a47103764ec38f150fb4c12bff52
#
_entry.id   f040a47103764ec38f150fb4c12bff52
#
_cell.length_a   1.000
_cell.length_b   1.000
_cell.length_c   1.000
_cell.angle_alpha   90.00
_cell.angle_beta   90.00
_cell.angle_gamma   90.00
#
_symmetry.space_group_name_H-M   'P 1'
#
loop_
_entity.id
_entity.type
_entity.pdbx_description
1 polymer ?
#
loop_
_entity_poly.entity_id
_entity_poly.type
_entity_poly.pdbx_seq_one_letter_code
_entity_poly.pdbx_strand_id
1 'polypeptide(L)'
;MTGLGATMVELFPTICGKNLNKQKKSIPDDYTEKNLVVITAFQRWHQESVDNMISNLEQLNVDDTHYIIEVPVVSQLSLLRRMRLDAIMRVGIRDYTIRERTVTVYTDKEEFKQKLGIKNEEEIHWFIVNMPTKGILARGSGVMSIDEITQFISLISN
;
A
#
# COMPACT_ATOMS: atom_id res chain seq x y z
N MET A 1 -13.69 -27.60 7.75
CA MET A 1 -13.58 -27.36 7.30
C MET A 1 -13.33 -26.98 6.83
N THR A 2 -13.41 -26.89 7.07
CA THR A 2 -13.19 -26.83 6.55
C THR A 2 -12.37 -26.38 5.96
N GLY A 3 -12.02 -26.52 6.49
CA GLY A 3 -10.76 -26.14 5.89
C GLY A 3 -10.81 -25.71 4.50
N LEU A 4 -11.88 -25.78 4.01
CA LEU A 4 -12.08 -25.42 2.64
C LEU A 4 -11.90 -23.96 2.38
N GLY A 5 -12.19 -23.12 3.35
CA GLY A 5 -11.92 -21.71 3.22
C GLY A 5 -10.46 -21.43 3.00
N ALA A 6 -9.60 -22.31 3.51
CA ALA A 6 -8.17 -22.15 3.36
C ALA A 6 -7.70 -22.28 1.91
N THR A 7 -8.50 -22.93 1.05
CA THR A 7 -8.11 -23.07 -0.35
C THR A 7 -8.38 -21.81 -1.16
N MET A 8 -9.11 -20.86 -0.60
CA MET A 8 -9.51 -19.65 -1.30
C MET A 8 -8.69 -18.45 -0.83
N VAL A 9 -7.36 -18.58 -0.92
CA VAL A 9 -6.47 -17.48 -0.57
C VAL A 9 -6.58 -16.38 -1.61
N GLU A 10 -6.91 -15.18 -1.17
CA GLU A 10 -6.97 -14.03 -2.05
C GLU A 10 -5.55 -13.59 -2.40
N LEU A 11 -5.30 -13.41 -3.68
CA LEU A 11 -3.99 -12.97 -4.17
C LEU A 11 -4.01 -11.46 -4.42
N PHE A 12 -2.91 -10.81 -4.08
CA PHE A 12 -2.74 -9.40 -4.40
C PHE A 12 -2.42 -9.27 -5.89
N PRO A 13 -3.20 -8.49 -6.66
CA PRO A 13 -2.95 -8.35 -8.09
C PRO A 13 -1.69 -7.54 -8.35
N THR A 14 -1.09 -7.76 -9.52
CA THR A 14 0.07 -6.97 -9.92
C THR A 14 -0.37 -5.55 -10.26
N ILE A 15 0.21 -4.58 -9.60
CA ILE A 15 -0.09 -3.17 -9.79
C ILE A 15 1.19 -2.47 -10.23
N CYS A 16 1.12 -1.70 -11.31
CA CYS A 16 2.28 -0.98 -11.86
C CYS A 16 2.14 0.51 -11.63
N GLY A 17 3.21 1.14 -11.20
CA GLY A 17 3.24 2.58 -10.98
C GLY A 17 4.66 3.11 -11.04
N LYS A 18 4.84 4.35 -10.61
CA LYS A 18 6.16 4.98 -10.50
C LYS A 18 6.33 5.55 -9.12
N ASN A 19 7.51 5.33 -8.54
CA ASN A 19 7.79 5.96 -7.26
C ASN A 19 8.16 7.44 -7.47
N LEU A 20 8.39 8.18 -6.39
CA LEU A 20 8.68 9.60 -6.47
C LEU A 20 10.11 9.88 -6.97
N ASN A 21 10.91 8.84 -7.15
CA ASN A 21 12.21 8.92 -7.82
C ASN A 21 12.10 8.58 -9.30
N LYS A 22 10.88 8.50 -9.84
CA LYS A 22 10.56 8.20 -11.24
C LYS A 22 10.97 6.81 -11.71
N GLN A 23 11.15 5.89 -10.78
CA GLN A 23 11.43 4.50 -11.12
C GLN A 23 10.11 3.75 -11.29
N LYS A 24 10.01 2.94 -12.34
CA LYS A 24 8.86 2.06 -12.55
C LYS A 24 8.90 0.94 -11.52
N LYS A 25 7.77 0.67 -10.89
CA LYS A 25 7.65 -0.38 -9.89
C LYS A 25 6.41 -1.23 -10.14
N SER A 26 6.55 -2.52 -9.93
CA SER A 26 5.45 -3.48 -9.94
C SER A 26 5.24 -4.00 -8.53
N ILE A 27 4.03 -3.89 -8.02
CA ILE A 27 3.68 -4.34 -6.68
C ILE A 27 2.81 -5.58 -6.81
N PRO A 28 3.13 -6.67 -6.14
CA PRO A 28 4.23 -6.89 -5.21
C PRO A 28 5.51 -7.44 -5.86
N ASP A 29 5.53 -7.62 -7.16
CA ASP A 29 6.54 -8.41 -7.85
C ASP A 29 7.98 -7.91 -7.67
N ASP A 30 8.18 -6.60 -7.53
CA ASP A 30 9.51 -6.03 -7.34
C ASP A 30 10.01 -6.12 -5.89
N TYR A 31 9.21 -6.67 -5.00
CA TYR A 31 9.50 -6.72 -3.56
C TYR A 31 9.45 -8.17 -3.07
N THR A 32 10.50 -8.93 -3.38
CA THR A 32 10.49 -10.38 -3.15
C THR A 32 11.14 -10.85 -1.87
N GLU A 33 11.92 -9.99 -1.22
CA GLU A 33 12.73 -10.40 -0.07
C GLU A 33 12.01 -10.38 1.26
N LYS A 34 10.92 -9.64 1.35
CA LYS A 34 10.12 -9.50 2.56
C LYS A 34 8.64 -9.47 2.20
N ASN A 35 7.80 -9.71 3.19
CA ASN A 35 6.38 -9.46 3.04
C ASN A 35 6.15 -7.94 2.94
N LEU A 36 4.97 -7.55 2.45
CA LEU A 36 4.65 -6.15 2.24
C LEU A 36 3.49 -5.70 3.11
N VAL A 37 3.53 -4.45 3.52
CA VAL A 37 2.36 -3.71 3.97
C VAL A 37 2.08 -2.68 2.88
N VAL A 38 0.99 -2.84 2.15
CA VAL A 38 0.60 -1.93 1.07
C VAL A 38 -0.53 -1.05 1.57
N ILE A 39 -0.35 0.26 1.47
CA ILE A 39 -1.34 1.24 1.92
C ILE A 39 -1.81 2.03 0.73
N THR A 40 -3.09 1.90 0.37
CA THR A 40 -3.66 2.62 -0.77
C THR A 40 -4.36 3.89 -0.31
N ALA A 41 -4.18 4.97 -1.05
CA ALA A 41 -4.78 6.27 -0.77
C ALA A 41 -5.46 6.79 -2.03
N PHE A 42 -6.65 7.37 -1.90
CA PHE A 42 -7.45 7.80 -3.05
C PHE A 42 -7.72 9.31 -3.06
N GLN A 43 -7.48 9.98 -1.95
CA GLN A 43 -7.76 11.40 -1.78
C GLN A 43 -6.51 12.09 -1.25
N ARG A 44 -6.37 13.37 -1.58
CA ARG A 44 -5.20 14.13 -1.10
C ARG A 44 -5.16 14.21 0.43
N TRP A 45 -6.31 14.30 1.05
CA TRP A 45 -6.41 14.38 2.50
C TRP A 45 -6.09 13.06 3.20
N HIS A 46 -5.97 11.96 2.44
CA HIS A 46 -5.54 10.68 3.01
C HIS A 46 -4.08 10.69 3.46
N GLN A 47 -3.31 11.68 3.04
CA GLN A 47 -1.88 11.72 3.37
C GLN A 47 -1.65 11.69 4.88
N GLU A 48 -2.46 12.40 5.64
CA GLU A 48 -2.34 12.41 7.09
C GLU A 48 -2.57 10.99 7.65
N SER A 49 -3.58 10.30 7.17
CA SER A 49 -3.87 8.93 7.60
C SER A 49 -2.73 7.97 7.26
N VAL A 50 -2.18 8.10 6.06
CA VAL A 50 -1.05 7.29 5.64
C VAL A 50 0.16 7.55 6.54
N ASP A 51 0.47 8.80 6.79
CA ASP A 51 1.61 9.18 7.64
C ASP A 51 1.44 8.63 9.05
N ASN A 52 0.24 8.71 9.60
CA ASN A 52 -0.05 8.19 10.93
C ASN A 52 0.12 6.67 10.98
N MET A 53 -0.37 5.97 9.97
CA MET A 53 -0.24 4.52 9.91
C MET A 53 1.22 4.11 9.78
N ILE A 54 1.97 4.76 8.92
CA ILE A 54 3.39 4.46 8.75
C ILE A 54 4.15 4.73 10.03
N SER A 55 3.84 5.82 10.71
CA SER A 55 4.46 6.13 11.99
C SER A 55 4.20 5.03 13.02
N ASN A 56 2.97 4.53 13.09
CA ASN A 56 2.63 3.43 14.00
C ASN A 56 3.40 2.17 13.65
N LEU A 57 3.52 1.86 12.37
CA LEU A 57 4.28 0.69 11.91
C LEU A 57 5.76 0.82 12.26
N GLU A 58 6.33 1.99 12.05
CA GLU A 58 7.74 2.24 12.35
C GLU A 58 8.04 2.18 13.85
N GLN A 59 7.13 2.63 14.68
CA GLN A 59 7.29 2.53 16.12
C GLN A 59 7.41 1.08 16.60
N LEU A 60 6.81 0.15 15.87
CA LEU A 60 6.85 -1.27 16.19
C LEU A 60 7.89 -2.01 15.34
N ASN A 61 8.73 -1.28 14.61
CA ASN A 61 9.80 -1.82 13.78
C ASN A 61 9.30 -2.80 12.69
N VAL A 62 8.09 -2.59 12.21
CA VAL A 62 7.54 -3.44 11.14
C VAL A 62 8.36 -3.29 9.85
N ASP A 63 8.94 -2.12 9.62
CA ASP A 63 9.81 -1.86 8.47
C ASP A 63 11.07 -2.72 8.46
N ASP A 64 11.46 -3.30 9.60
CA ASP A 64 12.58 -4.24 9.62
C ASP A 64 12.24 -5.58 8.96
N THR A 65 10.97 -5.98 9.00
CA THR A 65 10.54 -7.28 8.50
C THR A 65 9.62 -7.21 7.28
N HIS A 66 9.12 -6.02 6.96
CA HIS A 66 8.19 -5.81 5.86
C HIS A 66 8.60 -4.59 5.05
N TYR A 67 8.35 -4.64 3.74
CA TYR A 67 8.36 -3.42 2.95
C TYR A 67 7.06 -2.68 3.20
N ILE A 68 7.15 -1.40 3.48
CA ILE A 68 5.97 -0.55 3.64
C ILE A 68 5.85 0.29 2.39
N ILE A 69 4.81 0.05 1.60
CA ILE A 69 4.59 0.69 0.30
C ILE A 69 3.33 1.53 0.36
N GLU A 70 3.50 2.80 0.09
CA GLU A 70 2.40 3.76 -0.01
C GLU A 70 1.98 3.87 -1.48
N VAL A 71 0.69 3.70 -1.77
CA VAL A 71 0.17 3.69 -3.13
C VAL A 71 -0.92 4.73 -3.30
N PRO A 72 -0.55 5.97 -3.65
CA PRO A 72 -1.55 6.95 -4.05
C PRO A 72 -2.15 6.57 -5.39
N VAL A 73 -3.47 6.50 -5.48
CA VAL A 73 -4.18 6.16 -6.70
C VAL A 73 -4.78 7.42 -7.29
N VAL A 74 -4.39 7.75 -8.53
CA VAL A 74 -4.76 8.99 -9.18
C VAL A 74 -5.46 8.68 -10.49
N SER A 75 -6.54 9.40 -10.77
CA SER A 75 -7.28 9.25 -12.02
C SER A 75 -6.43 9.67 -13.22
N GLN A 76 -6.60 8.97 -14.35
CA GLN A 76 -5.93 9.30 -15.59
C GLN A 76 -6.49 10.53 -16.29
N LEU A 77 -7.52 11.14 -15.76
CA LEU A 77 -8.26 12.20 -16.45
C LEU A 77 -7.46 13.46 -16.76
N SER A 78 -6.30 13.66 -16.13
CA SER A 78 -5.51 14.85 -16.41
C SER A 78 -4.02 14.58 -16.29
N LEU A 79 -3.37 14.51 -17.43
CA LEU A 79 -1.92 14.35 -17.49
C LEU A 79 -1.21 15.50 -16.77
N LEU A 80 -1.73 16.70 -16.93
CA LEU A 80 -1.17 17.88 -16.30
C LEU A 80 -1.24 17.80 -14.79
N ARG A 81 -2.37 17.29 -14.25
CA ARG A 81 -2.52 17.10 -12.82
C ARG A 81 -1.55 16.07 -12.28
N ARG A 82 -1.31 14.99 -13.03
CA ARG A 82 -0.34 13.98 -12.62
C ARG A 82 1.05 14.57 -12.46
N MET A 83 1.47 15.32 -13.48
CA MET A 83 2.78 15.94 -13.46
C MET A 83 2.94 16.93 -12.31
N ARG A 84 1.90 17.72 -12.07
CA ARG A 84 1.90 18.69 -10.98
C ARG A 84 1.91 17.98 -9.62
N LEU A 85 1.11 16.93 -9.48
CA LEU A 85 1.05 16.18 -8.24
C LEU A 85 2.41 15.56 -7.91
N ASP A 86 3.06 14.92 -8.90
CA ASP A 86 4.38 14.33 -8.71
C ASP A 86 5.40 15.38 -8.30
N ALA A 87 5.36 16.55 -8.93
CA ALA A 87 6.28 17.62 -8.62
C ALA A 87 6.08 18.13 -7.18
N ILE A 88 4.82 18.32 -6.77
CA ILE A 88 4.49 18.78 -5.43
C ILE A 88 4.94 17.75 -4.39
N MET A 89 4.63 16.49 -4.62
CA MET A 89 4.99 15.42 -3.69
C MET A 89 6.50 15.30 -3.57
N ARG A 90 7.22 15.41 -4.69
CA ARG A 90 8.67 15.31 -4.67
C ARG A 90 9.32 16.47 -3.91
N VAL A 91 8.80 17.68 -4.10
CA VAL A 91 9.31 18.85 -3.39
C VAL A 91 9.04 18.75 -1.89
N GLY A 92 7.86 18.24 -1.53
CA GLY A 92 7.47 18.09 -0.13
C GLY A 92 8.12 16.92 0.59
N ILE A 93 8.62 15.93 -0.14
CA ILE A 93 9.20 14.72 0.45
C ILE A 93 10.66 14.63 0.06
N ARG A 94 11.55 15.01 0.97
CA ARG A 94 12.99 15.06 0.70
C ARG A 94 13.72 13.75 0.99
N ASP A 95 13.16 12.93 1.85
CA ASP A 95 13.79 11.67 2.24
C ASP A 95 13.73 10.68 1.08
N TYR A 96 14.89 10.18 0.66
CA TYR A 96 15.00 9.26 -0.46
C TYR A 96 14.20 7.97 -0.21
N THR A 97 14.25 7.45 1.02
CA THR A 97 13.55 6.21 1.36
C THR A 97 12.04 6.38 1.23
N ILE A 98 11.52 7.53 1.68
CA ILE A 98 10.09 7.81 1.56
C ILE A 98 9.70 7.94 0.10
N ARG A 99 10.51 8.62 -0.70
CA ARG A 99 10.24 8.76 -2.13
C ARG A 99 10.28 7.42 -2.86
N GLU A 100 11.19 6.54 -2.45
CA GLU A 100 11.30 5.23 -3.07
C GLU A 100 10.09 4.35 -2.80
N ARG A 101 9.54 4.41 -1.59
CA ARG A 101 8.39 3.56 -1.20
C ARG A 101 7.03 4.15 -1.55
N THR A 102 6.97 5.35 -2.10
CA THR A 102 5.72 5.98 -2.53
C THR A 102 5.55 5.72 -4.02
N VAL A 103 4.69 4.77 -4.36
CA VAL A 103 4.47 4.34 -5.74
C VAL A 103 3.11 4.85 -6.21
N THR A 104 3.12 5.87 -7.05
CA THR A 104 1.90 6.47 -7.56
C THR A 104 1.36 5.65 -8.73
N VAL A 105 0.06 5.33 -8.67
CA VAL A 105 -0.62 4.59 -9.72
C VAL A 105 -1.62 5.50 -10.41
N TYR A 106 -1.41 5.74 -11.70
CA TYR A 106 -2.30 6.55 -12.54
C TYR A 106 -3.23 5.61 -13.28
N THR A 107 -4.47 5.52 -12.83
CA THR A 107 -5.40 4.56 -13.41
C THR A 107 -6.85 4.98 -13.14
N ASP A 108 -7.78 4.25 -13.74
CA ASP A 108 -9.19 4.37 -13.41
C ASP A 108 -9.39 3.86 -11.99
N LYS A 109 -9.86 4.74 -11.11
CA LYS A 109 -10.05 4.39 -9.69
C LYS A 109 -11.06 3.28 -9.49
N GLU A 110 -12.12 3.25 -10.30
CA GLU A 110 -13.14 2.21 -10.18
C GLU A 110 -12.59 0.84 -10.54
N GLU A 111 -11.81 0.77 -11.60
CA GLU A 111 -11.16 -0.48 -11.99
C GLU A 111 -10.18 -0.95 -10.93
N PHE A 112 -9.39 -0.02 -10.39
CA PHE A 112 -8.44 -0.33 -9.32
C PHE A 112 -9.16 -0.87 -8.09
N LYS A 113 -10.23 -0.19 -7.69
CA LYS A 113 -11.01 -0.62 -6.54
C LYS A 113 -11.62 -2.00 -6.73
N GLN A 114 -12.10 -2.29 -7.94
CA GLN A 114 -12.67 -3.60 -8.25
C GLN A 114 -11.62 -4.69 -8.15
N LYS A 115 -10.43 -4.46 -8.67
CA LYS A 115 -9.34 -5.44 -8.60
C LYS A 115 -8.99 -5.82 -7.16
N LEU A 116 -9.08 -4.86 -6.25
CA LEU A 116 -8.71 -5.06 -4.85
C LEU A 116 -9.90 -5.30 -3.93
N GLY A 117 -11.11 -5.31 -4.47
CA GLY A 117 -12.29 -5.48 -3.64
C GLY A 117 -12.55 -4.33 -2.70
N ILE A 118 -12.14 -3.13 -3.07
CA ILE A 118 -12.31 -1.93 -2.27
C ILE A 118 -13.63 -1.28 -2.63
N LYS A 119 -14.50 -1.07 -1.66
CA LYS A 119 -15.83 -0.49 -1.89
C LYS A 119 -15.91 0.99 -1.58
N ASN A 120 -15.03 1.49 -0.73
CA ASN A 120 -15.12 2.85 -0.23
C ASN A 120 -13.76 3.53 -0.33
N GLU A 121 -13.68 4.65 -1.06
CA GLU A 121 -12.44 5.41 -1.21
C GLU A 121 -12.34 6.59 -0.25
N GLU A 122 -13.21 6.66 0.73
CA GLU A 122 -13.17 7.74 1.73
C GLU A 122 -12.15 7.47 2.82
N GLU A 123 -11.67 6.24 2.93
CA GLU A 123 -10.62 5.85 3.86
C GLU A 123 -9.46 5.23 3.12
N ILE A 124 -8.30 5.23 3.75
CA ILE A 124 -7.19 4.44 3.24
C ILE A 124 -7.50 2.96 3.42
N HIS A 125 -6.90 2.14 2.56
CA HIS A 125 -7.03 0.68 2.66
C HIS A 125 -5.64 0.07 2.70
N TRP A 126 -5.45 -0.91 3.59
CA TRP A 126 -4.16 -1.55 3.73
C TRP A 126 -4.26 -3.05 3.52
N PHE A 127 -3.15 -3.63 3.09
CA PHE A 127 -3.04 -5.05 2.80
C PHE A 127 -1.70 -5.54 3.31
N ILE A 128 -1.71 -6.70 3.97
CA ILE A 128 -0.46 -7.38 4.32
C ILE A 128 -0.33 -8.54 3.35
N VAL A 129 0.74 -8.53 2.56
CA VAL A 129 0.93 -9.45 1.45
C VAL A 129 2.11 -10.36 1.73
N ASN A 130 1.88 -11.65 1.63
CA ASN A 130 2.91 -12.67 1.79
C ASN A 130 3.73 -12.79 0.51
N MET A 131 5.04 -12.91 0.64
CA MET A 131 5.91 -13.17 -0.49
C MET A 131 6.65 -14.48 -0.24
N PRO A 132 6.84 -15.33 -1.24
CA PRO A 132 6.59 -15.11 -2.67
C PRO A 132 5.19 -15.48 -3.17
N THR A 133 4.27 -15.90 -2.31
CA THR A 133 2.97 -16.41 -2.76
C THR A 133 2.04 -15.33 -3.28
N LYS A 134 2.25 -14.07 -2.88
CA LYS A 134 1.38 -12.93 -3.16
C LYS A 134 0.01 -13.03 -2.47
N GLY A 135 -0.12 -13.93 -1.50
CA GLY A 135 -1.36 -14.09 -0.75
C GLY A 135 -1.59 -12.92 0.19
N ILE A 136 -2.83 -12.45 0.27
CA ILE A 136 -3.20 -11.42 1.22
C ILE A 136 -3.43 -12.08 2.57
N LEU A 137 -2.56 -11.78 3.53
CA LEU A 137 -2.64 -12.33 4.89
C LEU A 137 -3.67 -11.60 5.74
N ALA A 138 -3.81 -10.31 5.52
CA ALA A 138 -4.77 -9.48 6.24
C ALA A 138 -5.06 -8.24 5.43
N ARG A 139 -6.23 -7.65 5.64
CA ARG A 139 -6.60 -6.41 4.96
C ARG A 139 -7.62 -5.65 5.81
N GLY A 140 -7.68 -4.34 5.61
CA GLY A 140 -8.60 -3.50 6.35
C GLY A 140 -8.63 -2.08 5.82
N SER A 141 -9.36 -1.21 6.49
CA SER A 141 -9.48 0.19 6.13
C SER A 141 -9.24 1.06 7.36
N GLY A 142 -8.86 2.31 7.10
CA GLY A 142 -8.53 3.26 8.16
C GLY A 142 -7.13 3.01 8.73
N VAL A 143 -6.73 3.84 9.68
CA VAL A 143 -5.42 3.75 10.32
C VAL A 143 -5.42 2.62 11.34
N MET A 144 -4.47 1.69 11.20
CA MET A 144 -4.27 0.67 12.24
C MET A 144 -3.61 1.31 13.46
N SER A 145 -4.20 1.06 14.63
CA SER A 145 -3.60 1.51 15.88
C SER A 145 -2.39 0.66 16.25
N ILE A 146 -1.60 1.15 17.20
CA ILE A 146 -0.47 0.40 17.73
C ILE A 146 -0.91 -0.97 18.25
N ASP A 147 -2.04 -1.03 18.96
CA ASP A 147 -2.56 -2.29 19.51
C ASP A 147 -2.96 -3.27 18.41
N GLU A 148 -3.62 -2.78 17.36
CA GLU A 148 -4.00 -3.63 16.24
C GLU A 148 -2.79 -4.20 15.52
N ILE A 149 -1.78 -3.36 15.28
CA ILE A 149 -0.55 -3.79 14.63
C ILE A 149 0.16 -4.85 15.48
N THR A 150 0.22 -4.65 16.79
CA THR A 150 0.84 -5.61 17.71
C THR A 150 0.18 -6.97 17.58
N GLN A 151 -1.14 -7.01 17.51
CA GLN A 151 -1.87 -8.26 17.35
C GLN A 151 -1.55 -8.92 16.00
N PHE A 152 -1.52 -8.15 14.93
CA PHE A 152 -1.21 -8.69 13.60
C PHE A 152 0.22 -9.20 13.50
N ILE A 153 1.19 -8.50 14.10
CA ILE A 153 2.58 -8.94 14.08
C ILE A 153 2.71 -10.33 14.68
N SER A 154 2.05 -10.60 15.79
CA SER A 154 2.14 -11.92 16.42
C SER A 154 1.54 -13.02 15.54
N LEU A 155 0.59 -12.68 14.68
CA LEU A 155 -0.02 -13.64 13.76
C LEU A 155 0.82 -13.88 12.51
N ILE A 156 1.45 -12.84 11.98
CA ILE A 156 2.16 -12.93 10.71
C ILE A 156 3.66 -13.21 10.86
N SER A 157 4.18 -13.17 12.08
CA SER A 157 5.59 -13.47 12.34
C SER A 157 5.87 -14.95 12.47
N ASN A 158 4.86 -15.74 12.43
CA ASN A 158 5.01 -17.20 12.55
C ASN A 158 5.03 -17.85 11.16
#